data_1fb62fcc4336cb79109f13a94c1b3abf
#
_entry.id   1fb62fcc4336cb79109f13a94c1b3abf
#
_cell.length_a   1.000
_cell.length_b   1.000
_cell.length_c   1.000
_cell.angle_alpha   90.00
_cell.angle_beta   90.00
_cell.angle_gamma   90.00
#
_symmetry.space_group_name_H-M   'P 1'
#
loop_
_entity.id
_entity.type
_entity.pdbx_description
1 polymer ?
#
loop_
_entity_poly.entity_id
_entity_poly.type
_entity_poly.pdbx_seq_one_letter_code
_entity_poly.pdbx_strand_id
1 'polypeptide(L)'
;MRLLILTGFILTLLYACRSTKVIQKAIEKKDTVAVVVPVDVPTHDDTVKLIAAIFDGYKAIEYKTFAAKIKVDYFNSKGKQPDFVANVRMRKDSIIWVSISNDLGIEGFRVLIDKDSIRVMDKLANTYQVKPLTSMQDIVQIPFSLSSIQELLVGNPVFFNRDSVIAYTKTEKGYTLLSSGELFKNLLSFNNGFAFEKSKLDDKDLMRNRTADLSYFEYESKTGVMFSTYREMFLSHQNKLDIQLKFKDYKFNEALSYPFNVPKKFKRIQ
;
A
#
# COMPACT_ATOMS: atom_id res chain seq x y z
N MET A 1 16.85 22.08 58.19
CA MET A 1 17.31 21.04 57.27
C MET A 1 16.18 20.28 56.56
N ARG A 2 15.03 19.99 57.18
CA ARG A 2 13.86 19.32 56.54
C ARG A 2 13.10 20.20 55.51
N LEU A 3 13.07 21.50 55.68
CA LEU A 3 12.35 22.43 54.81
C LEU A 3 13.10 22.68 53.47
N LEU A 4 14.43 22.61 53.46
CA LEU A 4 15.27 22.77 52.26
C LEU A 4 15.23 21.53 51.34
N ILE A 5 14.94 20.34 51.87
CA ILE A 5 14.80 19.11 51.09
C ILE A 5 13.43 19.06 50.37
N LEU A 6 12.40 19.63 51.00
CA LEU A 6 11.04 19.68 50.43
C LEU A 6 10.96 20.66 49.24
N THR A 7 11.67 21.79 49.30
CA THR A 7 11.73 22.77 48.21
C THR A 7 12.53 22.27 47.02
N GLY A 8 13.57 21.46 47.25
CA GLY A 8 14.36 20.81 46.16
C GLY A 8 13.54 19.75 45.38
N PHE A 9 12.66 19.02 46.07
CA PHE A 9 11.84 17.97 45.44
C PHE A 9 10.69 18.57 44.61
N ILE A 10 10.15 19.71 44.97
CA ILE A 10 9.11 20.40 44.20
C ILE A 10 9.67 21.06 42.93
N LEU A 11 10.93 21.49 42.93
CA LEU A 11 11.54 22.06 41.74
C LEU A 11 11.90 21.07 40.65
N THR A 12 12.10 19.79 41.01
CA THR A 12 12.39 18.70 40.01
C THR A 12 11.15 18.21 39.31
N LEU A 13 9.94 18.40 39.87
CA LEU A 13 8.68 18.03 39.24
C LEU A 13 8.21 18.99 38.12
N LEU A 14 8.80 20.17 38.02
CA LEU A 14 8.45 21.14 36.99
C LEU A 14 9.25 20.99 35.69
N TYR A 15 10.23 20.08 35.63
CA TYR A 15 11.00 19.80 34.41
C TYR A 15 10.52 18.58 33.62
N ALA A 16 9.45 17.88 34.02
CA ALA A 16 8.93 16.66 33.38
C ALA A 16 7.86 16.94 32.28
N CYS A 17 7.69 18.18 31.83
CA CYS A 17 6.77 18.51 30.73
C CYS A 17 7.53 18.96 29.48
N ARG A 18 8.30 18.03 28.88
CA ARG A 18 8.80 18.18 27.51
C ARG A 18 8.68 16.85 26.78
N SER A 19 7.52 16.56 26.23
CA SER A 19 7.40 15.67 25.08
C SER A 19 5.96 15.52 24.58
N THR A 20 5.26 16.62 24.28
CA THR A 20 3.97 16.52 23.56
C THR A 20 3.98 17.20 22.19
N LYS A 21 5.12 17.74 21.75
CA LYS A 21 5.21 18.45 20.47
C LYS A 21 5.39 17.54 19.24
N VAL A 22 5.69 16.25 19.42
CA VAL A 22 5.91 15.32 18.30
C VAL A 22 4.61 14.65 17.86
N ILE A 23 3.61 14.54 18.75
CA ILE A 23 2.33 13.88 18.40
C ILE A 23 1.34 14.83 17.70
N GLN A 24 1.46 16.13 17.90
CA GLN A 24 0.59 17.11 17.23
C GLN A 24 0.84 17.29 15.73
N LYS A 25 2.03 16.92 15.23
CA LYS A 25 2.33 16.96 13.78
C LYS A 25 1.75 15.77 13.00
N ALA A 26 1.28 14.73 13.68
CA ALA A 26 0.66 13.55 13.05
C ALA A 26 -0.88 13.67 12.95
N ILE A 27 -1.45 14.73 13.53
CA ILE A 27 -2.86 15.08 13.37
C ILE A 27 -2.92 16.41 12.60
N GLU A 28 -2.22 16.50 11.49
CA GLU A 28 -2.58 17.52 10.51
C GLU A 28 -3.95 17.14 9.97
N LYS A 29 -4.86 18.10 10.13
CA LYS A 29 -6.21 18.12 9.60
C LYS A 29 -6.23 17.40 8.27
N LYS A 30 -7.30 16.61 8.05
CA LYS A 30 -7.76 16.25 6.71
C LYS A 30 -7.68 17.53 5.89
N ASP A 31 -6.56 17.72 5.19
CA ASP A 31 -6.43 18.79 4.25
C ASP A 31 -7.48 18.49 3.19
N THR A 32 -8.61 19.14 3.38
CA THR A 32 -9.41 19.54 2.25
C THR A 32 -8.47 20.50 1.53
N VAL A 33 -7.55 19.96 0.76
CA VAL A 33 -6.89 20.72 -0.27
C VAL A 33 -8.04 21.13 -1.16
N ALA A 34 -8.55 22.34 -0.90
CA ALA A 34 -9.22 23.08 -1.95
C ALA A 34 -8.14 23.12 -3.04
N VAL A 35 -8.25 22.24 -4.01
CA VAL A 35 -7.46 22.31 -5.23
C VAL A 35 -7.90 23.64 -5.82
N VAL A 36 -7.14 24.70 -5.50
CA VAL A 36 -7.18 25.95 -6.23
C VAL A 36 -6.58 25.59 -7.57
N VAL A 37 -7.44 25.10 -8.47
CA VAL A 37 -7.12 24.93 -9.86
C VAL A 37 -6.83 26.34 -10.37
N PRO A 38 -5.61 26.68 -10.81
CA PRO A 38 -5.39 27.90 -11.55
C PRO A 38 -6.31 27.82 -12.75
N VAL A 39 -7.17 28.81 -12.91
CA VAL A 39 -8.19 28.86 -13.97
C VAL A 39 -7.52 29.36 -15.26
N ASP A 40 -6.66 28.54 -15.85
CA ASP A 40 -6.62 28.42 -17.30
C ASP A 40 -7.48 27.19 -17.60
N VAL A 41 -8.75 27.40 -17.89
CA VAL A 41 -9.67 26.32 -18.25
C VAL A 41 -9.26 25.87 -19.65
N PRO A 42 -8.47 24.79 -19.81
CA PRO A 42 -8.19 24.24 -21.11
C PRO A 42 -9.50 23.83 -21.74
N THR A 43 -9.63 23.97 -23.03
CA THR A 43 -10.80 23.46 -23.73
C THR A 43 -10.98 21.98 -23.45
N HIS A 44 -12.19 21.46 -23.49
CA HIS A 44 -12.46 20.03 -23.25
C HIS A 44 -11.56 19.11 -24.09
N ASP A 45 -11.30 19.50 -25.34
CA ASP A 45 -10.41 18.79 -26.28
C ASP A 45 -8.95 18.76 -25.81
N ASP A 46 -8.42 19.83 -25.25
CA ASP A 46 -7.05 19.88 -24.74
C ASP A 46 -6.88 19.00 -23.49
N THR A 47 -7.92 18.95 -22.65
CA THR A 47 -7.98 18.07 -21.48
C THR A 47 -7.92 16.61 -21.89
N VAL A 48 -8.73 16.19 -22.85
CA VAL A 48 -8.77 14.80 -23.36
C VAL A 48 -7.42 14.42 -23.99
N LYS A 49 -6.83 15.28 -24.78
CA LYS A 49 -5.52 15.06 -25.42
C LYS A 49 -4.39 14.91 -24.38
N LEU A 50 -4.38 15.75 -23.34
CA LEU A 50 -3.36 15.68 -22.31
C LEU A 50 -3.51 14.41 -21.46
N ILE A 51 -4.74 14.05 -21.07
CA ILE A 51 -5.00 12.79 -20.35
C ILE A 51 -4.55 11.60 -21.21
N ALA A 52 -4.84 11.62 -22.50
CA ALA A 52 -4.36 10.59 -23.43
C ALA A 52 -2.82 10.54 -23.45
N ALA A 53 -2.14 11.67 -23.57
CA ALA A 53 -0.69 11.74 -23.58
C ALA A 53 -0.04 11.22 -22.28
N ILE A 54 -0.65 11.48 -21.11
CA ILE A 54 -0.18 10.93 -19.85
C ILE A 54 -0.26 9.40 -19.86
N PHE A 55 -1.38 8.82 -20.34
CA PHE A 55 -1.55 7.36 -20.39
C PHE A 55 -0.75 6.70 -21.51
N ASP A 56 -0.45 7.40 -22.59
CA ASP A 56 0.44 6.92 -23.65
C ASP A 56 1.91 6.94 -23.17
N GLY A 57 2.27 7.90 -22.32
CA GLY A 57 3.58 7.97 -21.65
C GLY A 57 3.73 7.00 -20.49
N TYR A 58 2.71 6.92 -19.62
CA TYR A 58 2.63 5.92 -18.56
C TYR A 58 2.24 4.57 -19.17
N LYS A 59 3.14 3.63 -19.12
CA LYS A 59 2.88 2.25 -19.55
C LYS A 59 2.61 1.39 -18.33
N ALA A 60 1.36 0.98 -18.14
CA ALA A 60 1.01 0.00 -17.13
C ALA A 60 1.83 -1.29 -17.32
N ILE A 61 2.25 -1.89 -16.23
CA ILE A 61 3.03 -3.14 -16.26
C ILE A 61 2.11 -4.28 -16.67
N GLU A 62 2.34 -4.82 -17.86
CA GLU A 62 1.64 -5.99 -18.37
C GLU A 62 2.46 -7.25 -18.09
N TYR A 63 1.79 -8.28 -17.56
CA TYR A 63 2.43 -9.53 -17.18
C TYR A 63 1.45 -10.73 -17.26
N LYS A 64 2.00 -11.92 -17.42
CA LYS A 64 1.28 -13.20 -17.26
C LYS A 64 1.54 -13.79 -15.89
N THR A 65 2.79 -13.76 -15.47
CA THR A 65 3.26 -14.19 -14.14
C THR A 65 4.22 -13.18 -13.57
N PHE A 66 4.23 -13.09 -12.24
CA PHE A 66 5.16 -12.24 -11.51
C PHE A 66 5.67 -12.98 -10.28
N ALA A 67 6.99 -12.89 -10.04
CA ALA A 67 7.62 -13.37 -8.82
C ALA A 67 8.45 -12.26 -8.20
N ALA A 68 8.47 -12.17 -6.87
CA ALA A 68 9.29 -11.21 -6.16
C ALA A 68 9.73 -11.73 -4.80
N LYS A 69 10.90 -11.26 -4.35
CA LYS A 69 11.37 -11.35 -2.98
C LYS A 69 11.31 -9.96 -2.36
N ILE A 70 10.46 -9.77 -1.35
CA ILE A 70 10.15 -8.47 -0.77
C ILE A 70 10.52 -8.50 0.71
N LYS A 71 11.37 -7.57 1.16
CA LYS A 71 11.50 -7.28 2.58
C LYS A 71 10.37 -6.34 2.97
N VAL A 72 9.63 -6.70 4.03
CA VAL A 72 8.46 -5.97 4.52
C VAL A 72 8.74 -5.46 5.91
N ASP A 73 8.75 -4.15 6.07
CA ASP A 73 8.72 -3.47 7.36
C ASP A 73 7.31 -2.92 7.57
N TYR A 74 6.74 -3.05 8.77
CA TYR A 74 5.42 -2.47 9.02
C TYR A 74 5.25 -1.97 10.47
N PHE A 75 4.41 -0.96 10.60
CA PHE A 75 4.08 -0.31 11.85
C PHE A 75 2.55 -0.27 12.00
N ASN A 76 2.07 -0.52 13.18
CA ASN A 76 0.67 -0.39 13.52
C ASN A 76 0.49 0.48 14.77
N SER A 77 -0.71 0.53 15.34
CA SER A 77 -1.00 1.31 16.57
C SER A 77 -0.15 0.92 17.79
N LYS A 78 0.49 -0.25 17.78
CA LYS A 78 1.41 -0.74 18.81
C LYS A 78 2.89 -0.41 18.52
N GLY A 79 3.17 0.33 17.44
CA GLY A 79 4.51 0.66 16.98
C GLY A 79 5.06 -0.31 15.95
N LYS A 80 6.40 -0.33 15.81
CA LYS A 80 7.10 -1.19 14.86
C LYS A 80 6.86 -2.67 15.20
N GLN A 81 6.49 -3.44 14.17
CA GLN A 81 6.32 -4.88 14.28
C GLN A 81 7.57 -5.59 13.71
N PRO A 82 7.78 -6.88 14.02
CA PRO A 82 8.86 -7.65 13.43
C PRO A 82 8.78 -7.64 11.90
N ASP A 83 9.87 -7.29 11.26
CA ASP A 83 10.01 -7.35 9.81
C ASP A 83 10.07 -8.81 9.31
N PHE A 84 9.76 -9.00 8.04
CA PHE A 84 9.77 -10.31 7.44
C PHE A 84 10.11 -10.25 5.95
N VAL A 85 10.40 -11.41 5.38
CA VAL A 85 10.61 -11.59 3.95
C VAL A 85 9.41 -12.33 3.35
N ALA A 86 8.77 -11.71 2.36
CA ALA A 86 7.72 -12.31 1.56
C ALA A 86 8.27 -12.74 0.20
N ASN A 87 8.21 -14.05 -0.10
CA ASN A 87 8.42 -14.54 -1.46
C ASN A 87 7.05 -14.66 -2.12
N VAL A 88 6.79 -13.83 -3.11
CA VAL A 88 5.53 -13.72 -3.82
C VAL A 88 5.62 -14.38 -5.18
N ARG A 89 4.60 -15.11 -5.57
CA ARG A 89 4.40 -15.66 -6.93
C ARG A 89 2.97 -15.43 -7.35
N MET A 90 2.75 -14.88 -8.53
CA MET A 90 1.41 -14.61 -9.03
C MET A 90 1.24 -15.08 -10.47
N ARG A 91 0.02 -15.46 -10.79
CA ARG A 91 -0.50 -15.56 -12.15
C ARG A 91 -1.66 -14.61 -12.29
N LYS A 92 -1.59 -13.72 -13.28
CA LYS A 92 -2.59 -12.65 -13.50
C LYS A 92 -4.00 -13.24 -13.48
N ASP A 93 -4.91 -12.56 -12.80
CA ASP A 93 -6.34 -12.88 -12.67
C ASP A 93 -6.68 -14.29 -12.14
N SER A 94 -5.69 -14.97 -11.53
CA SER A 94 -5.87 -16.35 -11.11
C SER A 94 -5.48 -16.61 -9.66
N ILE A 95 -4.23 -16.29 -9.27
CA ILE A 95 -3.70 -16.73 -7.98
C ILE A 95 -2.56 -15.83 -7.50
N ILE A 96 -2.48 -15.67 -6.18
CA ILE A 96 -1.29 -15.12 -5.49
C ILE A 96 -0.86 -16.18 -4.46
N TRP A 97 0.39 -16.56 -4.51
CA TRP A 97 1.04 -17.43 -3.55
C TRP A 97 2.12 -16.65 -2.81
N VAL A 98 2.14 -16.72 -1.48
CA VAL A 98 3.11 -16.02 -0.65
C VAL A 98 3.69 -16.98 0.37
N SER A 99 5.03 -17.01 0.48
CA SER A 99 5.75 -17.63 1.58
C SER A 99 6.36 -16.52 2.43
N ILE A 100 6.04 -16.50 3.71
CA ILE A 100 6.51 -15.49 4.67
C ILE A 100 7.52 -16.16 5.60
N SER A 101 8.73 -15.60 5.63
CA SER A 101 9.84 -16.07 6.46
C SER A 101 10.45 -14.94 7.28
N ASN A 102 11.11 -15.29 8.36
CA ASN A 102 11.98 -14.36 9.09
C ASN A 102 13.30 -14.12 8.32
N ASP A 103 14.15 -13.25 8.83
CA ASP A 103 15.46 -12.94 8.22
C ASP A 103 16.42 -14.14 8.16
N LEU A 104 16.21 -15.18 8.98
CA LEU A 104 16.97 -16.43 8.94
C LEU A 104 16.44 -17.41 7.88
N GLY A 105 15.39 -17.04 7.12
CA GLY A 105 14.79 -17.87 6.09
C GLY A 105 13.83 -18.95 6.61
N ILE A 106 13.50 -18.96 7.91
CA ILE A 106 12.52 -19.90 8.47
C ILE A 106 11.12 -19.45 8.07
N GLU A 107 10.46 -20.28 7.25
CA GLU A 107 9.08 -20.03 6.81
C GLU A 107 8.08 -20.23 7.96
N GLY A 108 7.43 -19.15 8.37
CA GLY A 108 6.38 -19.18 9.40
C GLY A 108 4.98 -19.34 8.80
N PHE A 109 4.71 -18.68 7.67
CA PHE A 109 3.40 -18.70 7.05
C PHE A 109 3.48 -18.96 5.56
N ARG A 110 2.43 -19.62 5.05
CA ARG A 110 2.19 -19.74 3.62
C ARG A 110 0.76 -19.34 3.31
N VAL A 111 0.61 -18.45 2.33
CA VAL A 111 -0.69 -17.89 1.94
C VAL A 111 -0.96 -18.20 0.48
N LEU A 112 -2.18 -18.57 0.19
CA LEU A 112 -2.69 -18.73 -1.15
C LEU A 112 -3.98 -17.95 -1.29
N ILE A 113 -4.03 -17.03 -2.26
CA ILE A 113 -5.17 -16.16 -2.52
C ILE A 113 -5.68 -16.47 -3.93
N ASP A 114 -6.93 -16.77 -4.04
CA ASP A 114 -7.67 -16.87 -5.30
C ASP A 114 -8.82 -15.84 -5.33
N LYS A 115 -9.70 -15.91 -6.30
CA LYS A 115 -10.80 -14.93 -6.46
C LYS A 115 -11.76 -14.90 -5.28
N ASP A 116 -11.93 -16.02 -4.60
CA ASP A 116 -12.98 -16.22 -3.61
C ASP A 116 -12.44 -16.40 -2.20
N SER A 117 -11.19 -16.88 -2.07
CA SER A 117 -10.66 -17.35 -0.79
C SER A 117 -9.22 -16.96 -0.52
N ILE A 118 -8.92 -16.86 0.77
CA ILE A 118 -7.57 -16.80 1.33
C ILE A 118 -7.36 -18.07 2.15
N ARG A 119 -6.31 -18.80 1.82
CA ARG A 119 -5.84 -19.97 2.56
C ARG A 119 -4.54 -19.61 3.26
N VAL A 120 -4.51 -19.76 4.56
CA VAL A 120 -3.34 -19.46 5.38
C VAL A 120 -2.90 -20.72 6.10
N MET A 121 -1.64 -21.06 5.95
CA MET A 121 -0.98 -22.13 6.69
C MET A 121 0.02 -21.50 7.65
N ASP A 122 -0.20 -21.70 8.95
CA ASP A 122 0.75 -21.35 10.01
C ASP A 122 1.61 -22.59 10.29
N LYS A 123 2.87 -22.52 9.88
CA LYS A 123 3.82 -23.63 10.04
C LYS A 123 4.39 -23.74 11.45
N LEU A 124 4.35 -22.65 12.21
CA LEU A 124 4.83 -22.64 13.59
C LEU A 124 3.80 -23.28 14.51
N ALA A 125 2.50 -22.93 14.34
CA ALA A 125 1.41 -23.50 15.11
C ALA A 125 0.89 -24.84 14.54
N ASN A 126 1.33 -25.28 13.35
CA ASN A 126 0.79 -26.42 12.62
C ASN A 126 -0.74 -26.32 12.41
N THR A 127 -1.21 -25.16 12.00
CA THR A 127 -2.61 -24.90 11.72
C THR A 127 -2.81 -24.37 10.29
N TYR A 128 -4.03 -24.52 9.78
CA TYR A 128 -4.43 -23.88 8.53
C TYR A 128 -5.86 -23.37 8.62
N GLN A 129 -6.14 -22.32 7.88
CA GLN A 129 -7.48 -21.74 7.78
C GLN A 129 -7.80 -21.36 6.34
N VAL A 130 -9.10 -21.33 6.05
CA VAL A 130 -9.64 -20.87 4.77
C VAL A 130 -10.72 -19.85 5.09
N LYS A 131 -10.55 -18.65 4.57
CA LYS A 131 -11.49 -17.54 4.75
C LYS A 131 -11.91 -16.95 3.41
N PRO A 132 -13.08 -16.35 3.29
CA PRO A 132 -13.44 -15.56 2.12
C PRO A 132 -12.40 -14.43 1.89
N LEU A 133 -12.15 -14.08 0.64
CA LEU A 133 -11.24 -12.95 0.31
C LEU A 133 -11.74 -11.65 0.96
N THR A 134 -13.04 -11.47 1.06
CA THR A 134 -13.67 -10.31 1.72
C THR A 134 -13.24 -10.12 3.18
N SER A 135 -12.80 -11.18 3.88
CA SER A 135 -12.32 -11.08 5.26
C SER A 135 -11.02 -10.25 5.41
N MET A 136 -10.32 -9.96 4.31
CA MET A 136 -9.21 -8.99 4.34
C MET A 136 -9.67 -7.59 4.75
N GLN A 137 -10.92 -7.23 4.43
CA GLN A 137 -11.48 -5.93 4.82
C GLN A 137 -11.52 -5.72 6.33
N ASP A 138 -11.60 -6.80 7.11
CA ASP A 138 -11.60 -6.73 8.57
C ASP A 138 -10.22 -6.29 9.11
N ILE A 139 -9.17 -6.50 8.32
CA ILE A 139 -7.78 -6.19 8.70
C ILE A 139 -7.34 -4.85 8.11
N VAL A 140 -7.42 -4.71 6.79
CA VAL A 140 -6.90 -3.53 6.07
C VAL A 140 -7.97 -2.49 5.77
N GLN A 141 -9.23 -2.85 5.96
CA GLN A 141 -10.43 -2.00 5.79
C GLN A 141 -10.64 -1.43 4.39
N ILE A 142 -9.88 -1.91 3.42
CA ILE A 142 -10.03 -1.59 2.00
C ILE A 142 -10.53 -2.82 1.28
N PRO A 143 -11.55 -2.71 0.41
CA PRO A 143 -12.17 -3.85 -0.26
C PRO A 143 -11.30 -4.34 -1.44
N PHE A 144 -10.16 -4.94 -1.11
CA PHE A 144 -9.28 -5.50 -2.12
C PHE A 144 -9.92 -6.73 -2.79
N SER A 145 -9.88 -6.75 -4.11
CA SER A 145 -10.08 -7.93 -4.95
C SER A 145 -8.74 -8.60 -5.25
N LEU A 146 -8.76 -9.81 -5.78
CA LEU A 146 -7.53 -10.46 -6.27
C LEU A 146 -6.77 -9.56 -7.25
N SER A 147 -7.47 -8.96 -8.22
CA SER A 147 -6.88 -8.07 -9.22
C SER A 147 -6.25 -6.85 -8.57
N SER A 148 -6.94 -6.15 -7.65
CA SER A 148 -6.39 -4.96 -7.01
C SER A 148 -5.15 -5.26 -6.14
N ILE A 149 -5.08 -6.44 -5.50
CA ILE A 149 -3.86 -6.87 -4.79
C ILE A 149 -2.73 -7.12 -5.81
N GLN A 150 -3.03 -7.74 -6.94
CA GLN A 150 -2.06 -8.00 -7.99
C GLN A 150 -1.50 -6.72 -8.59
N GLU A 151 -2.37 -5.75 -8.94
CA GLU A 151 -1.95 -4.43 -9.44
C GLU A 151 -1.11 -3.67 -8.42
N LEU A 152 -1.48 -3.71 -7.13
CA LEU A 152 -0.69 -3.13 -6.04
C LEU A 152 0.72 -3.74 -5.98
N LEU A 153 0.83 -5.07 -6.11
CA LEU A 153 2.11 -5.78 -6.02
C LEU A 153 3.01 -5.55 -7.24
N VAL A 154 2.47 -5.34 -8.42
CA VAL A 154 3.29 -4.99 -9.60
C VAL A 154 3.56 -3.48 -9.70
N GLY A 155 2.78 -2.64 -9.04
CA GLY A 155 2.99 -1.19 -8.99
C GLY A 155 2.14 -0.40 -9.98
N ASN A 156 1.05 -0.97 -10.44
CA ASN A 156 0.03 -0.28 -11.20
C ASN A 156 -0.95 0.46 -10.28
N PRO A 157 -1.62 1.52 -10.75
CA PRO A 157 -2.69 2.18 -10.01
C PRO A 157 -3.82 1.21 -9.64
N VAL A 158 -4.28 1.28 -8.39
CA VAL A 158 -5.41 0.49 -7.88
C VAL A 158 -6.66 1.37 -7.75
N PHE A 159 -7.84 0.78 -7.79
CA PHE A 159 -9.13 1.50 -7.72
C PHE A 159 -9.20 2.67 -8.72
N PHE A 160 -8.68 2.45 -9.91
CA PHE A 160 -8.56 3.44 -10.95
C PHE A 160 -9.18 2.93 -12.26
N ASN A 161 -9.94 3.81 -12.91
CA ASN A 161 -10.43 3.63 -14.26
C ASN A 161 -10.12 4.92 -15.03
N ARG A 162 -9.54 4.79 -16.22
CA ARG A 162 -9.22 5.93 -17.10
C ARG A 162 -10.45 6.80 -17.40
N ASP A 163 -11.59 6.18 -17.63
CA ASP A 163 -12.84 6.87 -17.98
C ASP A 163 -13.44 7.62 -16.78
N SER A 164 -12.95 7.37 -15.56
CA SER A 164 -13.40 8.06 -14.34
C SER A 164 -12.56 9.29 -13.98
N VAL A 165 -11.62 9.70 -14.83
CA VAL A 165 -10.81 10.92 -14.63
C VAL A 165 -11.69 12.14 -14.82
N ILE A 166 -11.74 12.99 -13.80
CA ILE A 166 -12.60 14.19 -13.75
C ILE A 166 -11.82 15.50 -13.75
N ALA A 167 -10.53 15.47 -13.41
CA ALA A 167 -9.67 16.64 -13.44
C ALA A 167 -8.21 16.23 -13.58
N TYR A 168 -7.39 17.16 -14.07
CA TYR A 168 -5.95 17.05 -14.09
C TYR A 168 -5.29 18.36 -13.70
N THR A 169 -4.03 18.28 -13.27
CA THR A 169 -3.17 19.44 -13.05
C THR A 169 -1.78 19.12 -13.58
N LYS A 170 -1.21 20.05 -14.35
CA LYS A 170 0.19 20.01 -14.74
C LYS A 170 0.99 20.95 -13.84
N THR A 171 2.08 20.47 -13.30
CA THR A 171 3.01 21.24 -12.46
C THR A 171 4.41 21.16 -13.04
N GLU A 172 5.34 21.94 -12.51
CA GLU A 172 6.77 21.83 -12.88
C GLU A 172 7.34 20.43 -12.59
N LYS A 173 6.79 19.71 -11.61
CA LYS A 173 7.25 18.38 -11.18
C LYS A 173 6.63 17.22 -11.95
N GLY A 174 5.51 17.46 -12.66
CA GLY A 174 4.81 16.40 -13.38
C GLY A 174 3.31 16.64 -13.49
N TYR A 175 2.55 15.57 -13.45
CA TYR A 175 1.12 15.57 -13.71
C TYR A 175 0.36 14.94 -12.53
N THR A 176 -0.81 15.47 -12.25
CA THR A 176 -1.73 14.90 -11.26
C THR A 176 -3.09 14.69 -11.91
N LEU A 177 -3.68 13.51 -11.73
CA LEU A 177 -5.00 13.15 -12.23
C LEU A 177 -5.92 12.85 -11.06
N LEU A 178 -7.10 13.46 -11.03
CA LEU A 178 -8.16 13.13 -10.10
C LEU A 178 -9.18 12.23 -10.79
N SER A 179 -9.35 11.04 -10.27
CA SER A 179 -10.34 10.06 -10.72
C SER A 179 -11.42 9.89 -9.65
N SER A 180 -12.69 9.73 -10.06
CA SER A 180 -13.80 9.44 -9.16
C SER A 180 -14.39 8.08 -9.50
N GLY A 181 -13.84 7.03 -8.92
CA GLY A 181 -14.35 5.66 -9.04
C GLY A 181 -15.62 5.43 -8.23
N GLU A 182 -16.05 4.18 -8.15
CA GLU A 182 -17.23 3.77 -7.40
C GLU A 182 -17.07 3.99 -5.88
N LEU A 183 -15.97 3.51 -5.31
CA LEU A 183 -15.71 3.52 -3.87
C LEU A 183 -14.81 4.67 -3.43
N PHE A 184 -13.84 5.05 -4.25
CA PHE A 184 -12.81 6.01 -3.89
C PHE A 184 -12.70 7.13 -4.92
N LYS A 185 -12.37 8.33 -4.43
CA LYS A 185 -11.64 9.31 -5.21
C LYS A 185 -10.17 8.93 -5.17
N ASN A 186 -9.49 9.00 -6.30
CA ASN A 186 -8.08 8.64 -6.41
C ASN A 186 -7.31 9.80 -7.05
N LEU A 187 -6.36 10.36 -6.32
CA LEU A 187 -5.45 11.37 -6.81
C LEU A 187 -4.13 10.70 -7.20
N LEU A 188 -3.90 10.56 -8.50
CA LEU A 188 -2.71 9.94 -9.09
C LEU A 188 -1.67 11.00 -9.42
N SER A 189 -0.41 10.75 -9.12
CA SER A 189 0.70 11.63 -9.48
C SER A 189 1.72 10.90 -10.34
N PHE A 190 2.17 11.58 -11.40
CA PHE A 190 3.19 11.11 -12.32
C PHE A 190 4.27 12.19 -12.45
N ASN A 191 5.53 11.82 -12.54
CA ASN A 191 6.59 12.79 -12.82
C ASN A 191 6.61 13.20 -14.31
N ASN A 192 7.52 14.10 -14.67
CA ASN A 192 7.65 14.59 -16.06
C ASN A 192 8.03 13.49 -17.07
N GLY A 193 8.60 12.38 -16.62
CA GLY A 193 8.89 11.19 -17.43
C GLY A 193 7.75 10.16 -17.43
N PHE A 194 6.56 10.53 -16.92
CA PHE A 194 5.38 9.68 -16.78
C PHE A 194 5.54 8.47 -15.87
N ALA A 195 6.57 8.41 -15.02
CA ALA A 195 6.62 7.41 -13.98
C ALA A 195 5.54 7.69 -12.91
N PHE A 196 4.84 6.65 -12.48
CA PHE A 196 3.80 6.73 -11.48
C PHE A 196 4.42 6.86 -10.09
N GLU A 197 4.17 7.95 -9.38
CA GLU A 197 4.83 8.24 -8.10
C GLU A 197 3.93 8.09 -6.89
N LYS A 198 2.64 8.41 -7.05
CA LYS A 198 1.73 8.42 -5.89
C LYS A 198 0.28 8.15 -6.28
N SER A 199 -0.43 7.47 -5.39
CA SER A 199 -1.88 7.36 -5.38
C SER A 199 -2.40 7.68 -3.99
N LYS A 200 -3.32 8.66 -3.90
CA LYS A 200 -4.05 8.94 -2.67
C LYS A 200 -5.50 8.55 -2.89
N LEU A 201 -5.94 7.57 -2.11
CA LEU A 201 -7.32 7.09 -2.10
C LEU A 201 -8.08 7.75 -0.95
N ASP A 202 -9.20 8.38 -1.25
CA ASP A 202 -10.15 8.90 -0.26
C ASP A 202 -11.50 8.22 -0.46
N ASP A 203 -12.05 7.61 0.59
CA ASP A 203 -13.37 6.98 0.55
C ASP A 203 -14.45 8.03 0.22
N LYS A 204 -15.34 7.69 -0.72
CA LYS A 204 -16.47 8.53 -1.06
C LYS A 204 -17.54 8.54 0.04
N ASP A 205 -17.58 7.50 0.85
CA ASP A 205 -18.42 7.41 2.03
C ASP A 205 -17.75 8.11 3.22
N LEU A 206 -18.21 9.29 3.56
CA LEU A 206 -17.68 10.11 4.65
C LEU A 206 -17.81 9.44 6.02
N MET A 207 -18.76 8.53 6.20
CA MET A 207 -18.94 7.79 7.46
C MET A 207 -17.85 6.76 7.65
N ARG A 208 -17.39 6.12 6.59
CA ARG A 208 -16.27 5.18 6.64
C ARG A 208 -14.92 5.87 6.78
N ASN A 209 -14.76 7.05 6.18
CA ASN A 209 -13.58 7.93 6.30
C ASN A 209 -12.23 7.19 6.16
N ARG A 210 -12.12 6.25 5.21
CA ARG A 210 -10.90 5.50 4.93
C ARG A 210 -10.02 6.26 3.96
N THR A 211 -8.73 6.30 4.23
CA THR A 211 -7.74 6.85 3.31
C THR A 211 -6.58 5.89 3.13
N ALA A 212 -5.99 5.89 1.94
CA ALA A 212 -4.73 5.20 1.68
C ALA A 212 -3.81 6.09 0.85
N ASP A 213 -2.58 6.25 1.32
CA ASP A 213 -1.50 6.88 0.58
C ASP A 213 -0.53 5.80 0.11
N LEU A 214 -0.34 5.69 -1.20
CA LEU A 214 0.57 4.75 -1.84
C LEU A 214 1.66 5.57 -2.54
N SER A 215 2.91 5.35 -2.20
CA SER A 215 4.06 6.06 -2.78
C SER A 215 5.05 5.07 -3.38
N TYR A 216 5.62 5.42 -4.54
CA TYR A 216 6.46 4.57 -5.35
C TYR A 216 7.79 5.26 -5.61
N PHE A 217 8.90 4.60 -5.26
CA PHE A 217 10.25 5.13 -5.31
C PHE A 217 11.22 4.14 -5.97
N GLU A 218 12.44 4.58 -6.16
CA GLU A 218 13.58 3.75 -6.60
C GLU A 218 13.22 2.95 -7.86
N TYR A 219 12.89 3.67 -8.94
CA TYR A 219 12.57 3.06 -10.22
C TYR A 219 13.82 2.51 -10.89
N GLU A 220 13.74 1.26 -11.35
CA GLU A 220 14.75 0.65 -12.21
C GLU A 220 14.11 -0.03 -13.42
N SER A 221 14.88 -0.19 -14.49
CA SER A 221 14.45 -0.90 -15.69
C SER A 221 15.27 -2.19 -15.83
N LYS A 222 14.69 -3.31 -15.42
CA LYS A 222 15.16 -4.63 -15.80
C LYS A 222 14.23 -5.19 -16.87
N THR A 223 14.79 -5.74 -17.93
CA THR A 223 13.98 -6.36 -19.01
C THR A 223 12.98 -5.43 -19.71
N GLY A 224 13.27 -4.13 -19.74
CA GLY A 224 12.41 -3.14 -20.42
C GLY A 224 11.17 -2.70 -19.65
N VAL A 225 10.98 -3.17 -18.42
CA VAL A 225 9.88 -2.76 -17.53
C VAL A 225 10.40 -1.78 -16.48
N MET A 226 9.82 -0.58 -16.42
CA MET A 226 10.06 0.37 -15.34
C MET A 226 9.33 -0.08 -14.09
N PHE A 227 10.09 -0.46 -13.06
CA PHE A 227 9.55 -1.04 -11.84
C PHE A 227 10.05 -0.30 -10.60
N SER A 228 9.14 0.09 -9.71
CA SER A 228 9.47 0.69 -8.42
C SER A 228 9.90 -0.38 -7.44
N THR A 229 11.13 -0.30 -6.93
CA THR A 229 11.70 -1.28 -6.00
C THR A 229 11.50 -0.93 -4.53
N TYR A 230 11.09 0.30 -4.24
CA TYR A 230 10.70 0.72 -2.90
C TYR A 230 9.32 1.37 -2.92
N ARG A 231 8.43 0.92 -2.04
CA ARG A 231 7.07 1.45 -1.91
C ARG A 231 6.68 1.63 -0.46
N GLU A 232 5.90 2.68 -0.23
CA GLU A 232 5.30 2.97 1.06
C GLU A 232 3.79 2.98 0.93
N MET A 233 3.10 2.37 1.88
CA MET A 233 1.65 2.32 1.94
C MET A 233 1.21 2.74 3.34
N PHE A 234 0.54 3.87 3.42
CA PHE A 234 -0.04 4.35 4.64
C PHE A 234 -1.56 4.22 4.58
N LEU A 235 -2.12 3.40 5.46
CA LEU A 235 -3.55 3.20 5.58
C LEU A 235 -4.05 3.88 6.86
N SER A 236 -5.07 4.70 6.74
CA SER A 236 -5.69 5.40 7.87
C SER A 236 -7.18 5.15 7.88
N HIS A 237 -7.62 4.55 8.98
CA HIS A 237 -9.01 4.44 9.38
C HIS A 237 -9.02 4.41 10.92
N GLN A 238 -9.74 3.50 11.58
CA GLN A 238 -9.69 3.29 13.03
C GLN A 238 -8.30 2.87 13.52
N ASN A 239 -7.58 2.07 12.71
CA ASN A 239 -6.19 1.68 12.94
C ASN A 239 -5.29 2.26 11.85
N LYS A 240 -4.14 2.79 12.25
CA LYS A 240 -3.10 3.23 11.32
C LYS A 240 -2.20 2.04 11.00
N LEU A 241 -1.91 1.87 9.72
CA LEU A 241 -0.98 0.85 9.24
C LEU A 241 -0.03 1.50 8.23
N ASP A 242 1.26 1.46 8.52
CA ASP A 242 2.33 1.90 7.65
C ASP A 242 3.13 0.67 7.22
N ILE A 243 3.25 0.45 5.92
CA ILE A 243 3.91 -0.71 5.33
C ILE A 243 4.95 -0.22 4.33
N GLN A 244 6.17 -0.72 4.47
CA GLN A 244 7.27 -0.45 3.56
C GLN A 244 7.66 -1.74 2.85
N LEU A 245 7.67 -1.71 1.53
CA LEU A 245 8.02 -2.83 0.66
C LEU A 245 9.33 -2.55 -0.05
N LYS A 246 10.36 -3.35 0.23
CA LYS A 246 11.65 -3.31 -0.46
C LYS A 246 11.82 -4.56 -1.32
N PHE A 247 11.67 -4.40 -2.62
CA PHE A 247 11.82 -5.49 -3.58
C PHE A 247 13.31 -5.81 -3.77
N LYS A 248 13.74 -6.97 -3.26
CA LYS A 248 15.13 -7.44 -3.35
C LYS A 248 15.41 -8.15 -4.66
N ASP A 249 14.39 -8.76 -5.24
CA ASP A 249 14.42 -9.39 -6.56
C ASP A 249 13.00 -9.45 -7.11
N TYR A 250 12.87 -9.39 -8.44
CA TYR A 250 11.58 -9.55 -9.12
C TYR A 250 11.78 -10.04 -10.56
N LYS A 251 10.78 -10.76 -11.04
CA LYS A 251 10.78 -11.37 -12.38
C LYS A 251 9.38 -11.39 -12.96
N PHE A 252 9.28 -11.17 -14.25
CA PHE A 252 8.05 -11.23 -15.02
C PHE A 252 8.07 -12.38 -16.03
N ASN A 253 6.92 -12.97 -16.24
CA ASN A 253 6.63 -13.90 -17.32
C ASN A 253 7.46 -15.20 -17.30
N GLU A 254 7.96 -15.60 -16.12
CA GLU A 254 8.61 -16.89 -15.92
C GLU A 254 7.57 -18.00 -15.59
N ALA A 255 7.95 -19.24 -15.83
CA ALA A 255 7.16 -20.39 -15.39
C ALA A 255 7.21 -20.52 -13.87
N LEU A 256 6.06 -20.52 -13.19
CA LEU A 256 5.96 -20.55 -11.74
C LEU A 256 5.12 -21.72 -11.25
N SER A 257 5.44 -22.21 -10.05
CA SER A 257 4.64 -23.17 -9.30
C SER A 257 4.10 -22.55 -8.02
N TYR A 258 2.95 -23.04 -7.54
CA TYR A 258 2.20 -22.49 -6.40
C TYR A 258 1.90 -23.59 -5.38
N PRO A 259 2.93 -24.22 -4.76
CA PRO A 259 2.73 -25.39 -3.91
C PRO A 259 2.04 -25.02 -2.59
N PHE A 260 0.86 -25.60 -2.36
CA PHE A 260 0.08 -25.41 -1.13
C PHE A 260 -0.45 -26.73 -0.61
N ASN A 261 0.44 -27.64 -0.24
CA ASN A 261 0.10 -28.93 0.32
C ASN A 261 0.01 -28.83 1.83
N VAL A 262 -1.17 -29.07 2.42
CA VAL A 262 -1.40 -29.06 3.87
C VAL A 262 -0.97 -30.42 4.43
N PRO A 263 0.03 -30.49 5.33
CA PRO A 263 0.44 -31.75 5.94
C PRO A 263 -0.67 -32.35 6.81
N LYS A 264 -0.77 -33.68 6.89
CA LYS A 264 -1.81 -34.39 7.66
C LYS A 264 -1.86 -34.01 9.14
N LYS A 265 -0.72 -33.58 9.71
CA LYS A 265 -0.62 -33.15 11.11
C LYS A 265 -1.22 -31.77 11.40
N PHE A 266 -1.53 -30.98 10.37
CA PHE A 266 -2.04 -29.62 10.55
C PHE A 266 -3.54 -29.65 10.91
N LYS A 267 -3.90 -28.88 11.91
CA LYS A 267 -5.29 -28.72 12.35
C LYS A 267 -5.96 -27.58 11.56
N ARG A 268 -7.16 -27.84 11.08
CA ARG A 268 -8.00 -26.76 10.50
C ARG A 268 -8.56 -25.92 11.66
N ILE A 269 -8.41 -24.60 11.55
CA ILE A 269 -9.04 -23.62 12.44
C ILE A 269 -10.05 -22.79 11.63
N GLN A 270 -11.03 -22.22 12.34
CA GLN A 270 -12.06 -21.35 11.74
C GLN A 270 -11.54 -19.96 11.46
#